data_fe95275579138a5b72e51636230495a3
#
_entry.id   fe95275579138a5b72e51636230495a3
#
_cell.length_a   1.000
_cell.length_b   1.000
_cell.length_c   1.000
_cell.angle_alpha   90.00
_cell.angle_beta   90.00
_cell.angle_gamma   90.00
#
_symmetry.space_group_name_H-M   'P 1'
#
loop_
_entity.id
_entity.type
_entity.pdbx_description
1 polymer ?
#
loop_
_entity_poly.entity_id
_entity_poly.type
_entity_poly.pdbx_seq_one_letter_code
_entity_poly.pdbx_strand_id
1 'polypeptide(L)'
;MARYKHVLMLNPCFGDSTAAMGVFPPTGQEYIAASLKGLVGKVTMLDLRYTKKYQDPEALNRFIRAEIDLLCIGIQWDAKFEGICDFISRLPAEITTVVGGRKATEEVEYLFSRCPNIDMIVRGEGEEIIRQVASGVPYGEIRGLSYRQGGRVVHNENHELPDLTHLAFPDRSLRSHDYYWSHYGVRLSRHTFDTVLTTRGCPFKCKFCTFSLNPLGQKREYTERPLESVIAELKTVTADIVLFSDDNLFTNPKRAEQLCDSILENGIKKSFVVQARIDIARHPRLLDKLQQAGFKVFLLGVESPHDRILTNFQKGITQKQIRESLAVLTKYDFYLHGYFIYGNIGETEEEMLYIPKFAQEIGLDSISFQKLRVEKFSPFKEIVESTPGYYYTRIGGHVYSDKYGPKELKRIRNQIRREFYNPRQLLRIAAKARRLGLVTGWDVIGSLVKLPLVLPGMLRNSMGKKRRKQRTQGRPPSRSGEAKQAAPAVQNT
;
A
#
# COMPACT_ATOMS: atom_id res chain seq x y z
N MET A 1 -34.07 -8.16 -13.13
CA MET A 1 -32.88 -9.03 -13.30
C MET A 1 -31.63 -8.22 -13.06
N ALA A 2 -30.58 -8.80 -12.45
CA ALA A 2 -29.31 -8.11 -12.26
C ALA A 2 -28.73 -7.70 -13.63
N ARG A 3 -28.20 -6.47 -13.73
CA ARG A 3 -27.56 -5.96 -14.96
C ARG A 3 -26.35 -6.82 -15.36
N TYR A 4 -25.57 -7.26 -14.37
CA TYR A 4 -24.42 -8.13 -14.56
C TYR A 4 -24.67 -9.47 -13.85
N LYS A 5 -24.51 -10.56 -14.58
CA LYS A 5 -24.71 -11.92 -14.05
C LYS A 5 -23.46 -12.40 -13.32
N HIS A 6 -22.26 -12.11 -13.86
CA HIS A 6 -21.02 -12.56 -13.28
C HIS A 6 -19.93 -11.47 -13.34
N VAL A 7 -19.50 -11.02 -12.18
CA VAL A 7 -18.46 -9.98 -12.01
C VAL A 7 -17.15 -10.64 -11.62
N LEU A 8 -16.06 -10.28 -12.31
CA LEU A 8 -14.69 -10.66 -11.94
C LEU A 8 -13.95 -9.50 -11.29
N MET A 9 -13.55 -9.69 -10.04
CA MET A 9 -12.59 -8.83 -9.35
C MET A 9 -11.19 -9.37 -9.62
N LEU A 10 -10.39 -8.66 -10.41
CA LEU A 10 -9.07 -9.09 -10.84
C LEU A 10 -7.98 -8.26 -10.17
N ASN A 11 -7.14 -8.91 -9.35
CA ASN A 11 -5.92 -8.31 -8.82
C ASN A 11 -4.74 -8.67 -9.73
N PRO A 12 -4.26 -7.74 -10.59
CA PRO A 12 -3.14 -8.01 -11.48
C PRO A 12 -1.85 -8.13 -10.71
N CYS A 13 -1.07 -9.15 -11.01
CA CYS A 13 0.27 -9.34 -10.45
C CYS A 13 1.25 -9.73 -11.54
N PHE A 14 2.41 -9.10 -11.55
CA PHE A 14 3.44 -9.35 -12.55
C PHE A 14 4.76 -9.73 -11.88
N GLY A 15 5.12 -11.01 -12.06
CA GLY A 15 6.42 -11.56 -11.73
C GLY A 15 6.86 -11.31 -10.28
N ASP A 16 8.15 -11.42 -10.01
CA ASP A 16 8.83 -11.45 -8.72
C ASP A 16 8.61 -10.27 -7.73
N SER A 17 7.47 -9.59 -7.76
CA SER A 17 7.12 -8.52 -6.80
C SER A 17 6.81 -9.01 -5.39
N THR A 18 7.29 -10.16 -5.05
CA THR A 18 6.80 -11.12 -4.10
C THR A 18 7.21 -10.89 -2.66
N ALA A 19 8.16 -10.02 -2.37
CA ALA A 19 8.79 -10.12 -1.05
C ALA A 19 7.99 -9.50 0.10
N ALA A 20 7.25 -8.42 -0.10
CA ALA A 20 6.57 -7.76 1.02
C ALA A 20 5.09 -7.42 0.78
N MET A 21 4.68 -7.27 -0.47
CA MET A 21 3.31 -6.84 -0.79
C MET A 21 2.34 -8.00 -1.07
N GLY A 22 2.84 -9.24 -1.06
CA GLY A 22 2.05 -10.45 -1.30
C GLY A 22 1.42 -11.07 -0.06
N VAL A 23 1.74 -10.55 1.13
CA VAL A 23 1.33 -11.14 2.41
C VAL A 23 -0.13 -10.87 2.73
N PHE A 24 -0.66 -9.73 2.33
CA PHE A 24 -2.03 -9.32 2.64
C PHE A 24 -2.95 -9.42 1.42
N PRO A 25 -4.28 -9.61 1.63
CA PRO A 25 -5.28 -9.61 0.58
C PRO A 25 -5.37 -8.24 -0.12
N PRO A 26 -5.97 -8.19 -1.33
CA PRO A 26 -6.26 -6.95 -2.03
C PRO A 26 -7.51 -6.27 -1.44
N THR A 27 -7.41 -5.82 -0.19
CA THR A 27 -8.52 -5.40 0.67
C THR A 27 -9.45 -4.38 0.00
N GLY A 28 -8.91 -3.39 -0.72
CA GLY A 28 -9.75 -2.43 -1.43
C GLY A 28 -10.69 -3.09 -2.44
N GLN A 29 -10.23 -4.12 -3.17
CA GLN A 29 -11.10 -4.86 -4.09
C GLN A 29 -12.12 -5.73 -3.35
N GLU A 30 -11.77 -6.24 -2.17
CA GLU A 30 -12.70 -7.02 -1.36
C GLU A 30 -13.85 -6.16 -0.81
N TYR A 31 -13.60 -4.90 -0.43
CA TYR A 31 -14.66 -3.94 -0.09
C TYR A 31 -15.54 -3.61 -1.29
N ILE A 32 -14.96 -3.44 -2.47
CA ILE A 32 -15.72 -3.25 -3.72
C ILE A 32 -16.59 -4.48 -4.00
N ALA A 33 -16.04 -5.70 -3.87
CA ALA A 33 -16.81 -6.94 -4.06
C ALA A 33 -17.98 -7.05 -3.06
N ALA A 34 -17.74 -6.70 -1.78
CA ALA A 34 -18.79 -6.69 -0.76
C ALA A 34 -19.91 -5.72 -1.09
N SER A 35 -19.59 -4.57 -1.70
CA SER A 35 -20.57 -3.57 -2.12
C SER A 35 -21.47 -4.02 -3.26
N LEU A 36 -21.10 -5.07 -4.00
CA LEU A 36 -21.89 -5.66 -5.09
C LEU A 36 -22.86 -6.75 -4.62
N LYS A 37 -22.81 -7.15 -3.36
CA LYS A 37 -23.65 -8.21 -2.82
C LYS A 37 -25.15 -7.88 -2.99
N GLY A 38 -25.89 -8.80 -3.59
CA GLY A 38 -27.32 -8.64 -3.87
C GLY A 38 -27.65 -7.79 -5.11
N LEU A 39 -26.67 -7.15 -5.75
CA LEU A 39 -26.87 -6.35 -6.97
C LEU A 39 -26.48 -7.11 -8.23
N VAL A 40 -25.63 -8.11 -8.12
CA VAL A 40 -25.12 -8.93 -9.23
C VAL A 40 -25.39 -10.42 -8.96
N GLY A 41 -25.38 -11.25 -10.00
CA GLY A 41 -25.66 -12.67 -9.85
C GLY A 41 -24.54 -13.42 -9.11
N LYS A 42 -23.28 -13.18 -9.48
CA LYS A 42 -22.10 -13.83 -8.90
C LYS A 42 -20.90 -12.88 -8.92
N VAL A 43 -20.05 -12.97 -7.89
CA VAL A 43 -18.74 -12.33 -7.86
C VAL A 43 -17.66 -13.41 -7.75
N THR A 44 -16.63 -13.32 -8.58
CA THR A 44 -15.40 -14.14 -8.47
C THR A 44 -14.22 -13.22 -8.21
N MET A 45 -13.35 -13.61 -7.29
CA MET A 45 -12.09 -12.89 -7.04
C MET A 45 -10.92 -13.72 -7.56
N LEU A 46 -10.09 -13.13 -8.39
CA LEU A 46 -8.83 -13.72 -8.84
C LEU A 46 -7.65 -12.83 -8.43
N ASP A 47 -6.80 -13.40 -7.59
CA ASP A 47 -5.50 -12.83 -7.29
C ASP A 47 -4.43 -13.57 -8.08
N LEU A 48 -3.90 -12.92 -9.12
CA LEU A 48 -2.90 -13.54 -10.01
C LEU A 48 -1.56 -13.81 -9.33
N ARG A 49 -1.34 -13.32 -8.10
CA ARG A 49 -0.18 -13.70 -7.29
C ARG A 49 -0.21 -15.18 -6.91
N TYR A 50 -1.41 -15.74 -6.75
CA TYR A 50 -1.64 -17.10 -6.24
C TYR A 50 -2.27 -18.03 -7.28
N THR A 51 -3.14 -17.52 -8.16
CA THR A 51 -3.89 -18.33 -9.12
C THR A 51 -3.07 -18.60 -10.39
N LYS A 52 -2.15 -19.57 -10.32
CA LYS A 52 -1.20 -19.88 -11.40
C LYS A 52 -1.85 -20.20 -12.74
N LYS A 53 -3.01 -20.88 -12.75
CA LYS A 53 -3.75 -21.22 -13.97
C LYS A 53 -4.02 -19.99 -14.84
N TYR A 54 -4.37 -18.86 -14.23
CA TYR A 54 -4.74 -17.64 -14.93
C TYR A 54 -3.58 -16.63 -15.05
N GLN A 55 -2.35 -17.03 -14.69
CA GLN A 55 -1.15 -16.30 -15.09
C GLN A 55 -0.84 -16.51 -16.59
N ASP A 56 -1.39 -17.56 -17.20
CA ASP A 56 -1.43 -17.74 -18.65
C ASP A 56 -2.50 -16.79 -19.26
N PRO A 57 -2.11 -15.83 -20.14
CA PRO A 57 -3.03 -14.86 -20.71
C PRO A 57 -4.14 -15.50 -21.54
N GLU A 58 -3.88 -16.59 -22.23
CA GLU A 58 -4.89 -17.26 -23.06
C GLU A 58 -5.95 -17.97 -22.21
N ALA A 59 -5.52 -18.65 -21.13
CA ALA A 59 -6.44 -19.28 -20.20
C ALA A 59 -7.32 -18.25 -19.50
N LEU A 60 -6.73 -17.11 -19.10
CA LEU A 60 -7.47 -15.99 -18.49
C LEU A 60 -8.49 -15.41 -19.48
N ASN A 61 -8.06 -15.10 -20.71
CA ASN A 61 -8.95 -14.49 -21.71
C ASN A 61 -10.09 -15.44 -22.11
N ARG A 62 -9.83 -16.76 -22.22
CA ARG A 62 -10.92 -17.74 -22.46
C ARG A 62 -11.92 -17.74 -21.31
N PHE A 63 -11.46 -17.71 -20.05
CA PHE A 63 -12.34 -17.65 -18.89
C PHE A 63 -13.17 -16.37 -18.86
N ILE A 64 -12.54 -15.22 -19.11
CA ILE A 64 -13.24 -13.93 -19.14
C ILE A 64 -14.33 -13.92 -20.21
N ARG A 65 -14.04 -14.34 -21.44
CA ARG A 65 -15.04 -14.39 -22.54
C ARG A 65 -16.20 -15.32 -22.27
N ALA A 66 -15.91 -16.45 -21.62
CA ALA A 66 -16.92 -17.49 -21.42
C ALA A 66 -17.89 -17.16 -20.28
N GLU A 67 -17.43 -16.43 -19.26
CA GLU A 67 -18.19 -16.36 -18.02
C GLU A 67 -18.42 -14.95 -17.46
N ILE A 68 -17.70 -13.93 -17.91
CA ILE A 68 -17.68 -12.62 -17.25
C ILE A 68 -18.43 -11.56 -18.05
N ASP A 69 -19.30 -10.83 -17.38
CA ASP A 69 -20.02 -9.68 -17.94
C ASP A 69 -19.41 -8.34 -17.53
N LEU A 70 -18.78 -8.30 -16.34
CA LEU A 70 -18.13 -7.11 -15.80
C LEU A 70 -16.77 -7.47 -15.21
N LEU A 71 -15.73 -6.82 -15.71
CA LEU A 71 -14.35 -6.98 -15.24
C LEU A 71 -13.95 -5.76 -14.40
N CYS A 72 -13.62 -5.97 -13.13
CA CYS A 72 -13.16 -4.92 -12.20
C CYS A 72 -11.68 -5.12 -11.86
N ILE A 73 -10.84 -4.12 -12.13
CA ILE A 73 -9.39 -4.18 -11.93
C ILE A 73 -8.96 -3.09 -10.96
N GLY A 74 -8.21 -3.45 -9.91
CA GLY A 74 -7.65 -2.50 -8.96
C GLY A 74 -6.20 -2.15 -9.25
N ILE A 75 -5.87 -0.86 -9.37
CA ILE A 75 -4.50 -0.36 -9.53
C ILE A 75 -4.20 0.59 -8.37
N GLN A 76 -3.42 0.11 -7.38
CA GLN A 76 -3.16 0.87 -6.15
C GLN A 76 -1.81 1.60 -6.17
N TRP A 77 -0.78 1.04 -6.83
CA TRP A 77 0.59 1.50 -6.72
C TRP A 77 1.28 1.64 -8.08
N ASP A 78 2.34 2.45 -8.10
CA ASP A 78 3.18 2.67 -9.30
C ASP A 78 4.00 1.45 -9.71
N ALA A 79 4.17 0.49 -8.80
CA ALA A 79 5.01 -0.67 -9.07
C ALA A 79 4.55 -1.42 -10.32
N LYS A 80 5.38 -1.38 -11.36
CA LYS A 80 5.11 -2.01 -12.66
C LYS A 80 3.87 -1.46 -13.41
N PHE A 81 3.53 -0.21 -13.19
CA PHE A 81 2.34 0.44 -13.77
C PHE A 81 2.25 0.24 -15.29
N GLU A 82 3.34 0.45 -16.03
CA GLU A 82 3.39 0.21 -17.48
C GLU A 82 3.07 -1.25 -17.85
N GLY A 83 3.61 -2.21 -17.08
CA GLY A 83 3.30 -3.62 -17.28
C GLY A 83 1.84 -3.96 -16.98
N ILE A 84 1.21 -3.25 -16.05
CA ILE A 84 -0.23 -3.36 -15.78
C ILE A 84 -1.03 -2.82 -16.96
N CYS A 85 -0.65 -1.68 -17.52
CA CYS A 85 -1.27 -1.13 -18.72
C CYS A 85 -1.16 -2.09 -19.91
N ASP A 86 0.05 -2.66 -20.15
CA ASP A 86 0.27 -3.66 -21.20
C ASP A 86 -0.57 -4.93 -20.99
N PHE A 87 -0.78 -5.33 -19.76
CA PHE A 87 -1.65 -6.45 -19.43
C PHE A 87 -3.11 -6.10 -19.71
N ILE A 88 -3.62 -4.99 -19.20
CA ILE A 88 -5.01 -4.57 -19.41
C ILE A 88 -5.30 -4.46 -20.89
N SER A 89 -4.43 -3.85 -21.70
CA SER A 89 -4.63 -3.69 -23.15
C SER A 89 -4.75 -5.00 -23.94
N ARG A 90 -4.40 -6.14 -23.33
CA ARG A 90 -4.54 -7.48 -23.93
C ARG A 90 -5.74 -8.26 -23.46
N LEU A 91 -6.53 -7.71 -22.53
CA LEU A 91 -7.78 -8.34 -22.07
C LEU A 91 -8.87 -8.17 -23.12
N PRO A 92 -9.91 -9.01 -23.10
CA PRO A 92 -11.01 -8.96 -24.06
C PRO A 92 -11.71 -7.60 -24.07
N ALA A 93 -11.72 -6.92 -25.21
CA ALA A 93 -12.30 -5.59 -25.36
C ALA A 93 -13.84 -5.59 -25.40
N GLU A 94 -14.44 -6.74 -25.66
CA GLU A 94 -15.89 -6.96 -25.69
C GLU A 94 -16.53 -7.06 -24.31
N ILE A 95 -15.73 -7.18 -23.24
CA ILE A 95 -16.20 -7.28 -21.86
C ILE A 95 -16.12 -5.92 -21.17
N THR A 96 -17.21 -5.47 -20.59
CA THR A 96 -17.24 -4.20 -19.85
C THR A 96 -16.17 -4.19 -18.77
N THR A 97 -15.21 -3.26 -18.90
CA THR A 97 -14.05 -3.18 -18.02
C THR A 97 -14.04 -1.89 -17.20
N VAL A 98 -14.05 -2.06 -15.89
CA VAL A 98 -13.96 -0.98 -14.88
C VAL A 98 -12.60 -1.05 -14.19
N VAL A 99 -11.89 0.06 -14.15
CA VAL A 99 -10.61 0.19 -13.43
C VAL A 99 -10.77 1.16 -12.28
N GLY A 100 -10.18 0.87 -11.15
CA GLY A 100 -10.22 1.74 -9.97
C GLY A 100 -8.96 1.65 -9.13
N GLY A 101 -8.98 2.35 -8.01
CA GLY A 101 -7.86 2.42 -7.06
C GLY A 101 -7.06 3.72 -7.17
N ARG A 102 -6.14 3.92 -6.21
CA ARG A 102 -5.43 5.19 -6.06
C ARG A 102 -4.67 5.60 -7.33
N LYS A 103 -3.89 4.67 -7.92
CA LYS A 103 -3.12 4.96 -9.13
C LYS A 103 -4.00 5.14 -10.36
N ALA A 104 -5.09 4.41 -10.46
CA ALA A 104 -6.07 4.61 -11.53
C ALA A 104 -6.71 6.00 -11.46
N THR A 105 -7.02 6.48 -10.24
CA THR A 105 -7.54 7.84 -10.01
C THR A 105 -6.53 8.93 -10.38
N GLU A 106 -5.24 8.68 -10.17
CA GLU A 106 -4.17 9.63 -10.49
C GLU A 106 -3.92 9.74 -12.01
N GLU A 107 -4.00 8.63 -12.74
CA GLU A 107 -3.55 8.49 -14.13
C GLU A 107 -4.73 8.23 -15.11
N VAL A 108 -5.88 8.84 -14.88
CA VAL A 108 -7.11 8.61 -15.67
C VAL A 108 -6.88 8.78 -17.18
N GLU A 109 -6.32 9.93 -17.59
CA GLU A 109 -6.07 10.24 -18.99
C GLU A 109 -5.09 9.26 -19.63
N TYR A 110 -4.02 8.95 -18.89
CA TYR A 110 -3.01 8.02 -19.36
C TYR A 110 -3.58 6.62 -19.56
N LEU A 111 -4.39 6.13 -18.63
CA LEU A 111 -5.05 4.82 -18.73
C LEU A 111 -6.00 4.76 -19.93
N PHE A 112 -6.85 5.77 -20.13
CA PHE A 112 -7.72 5.79 -21.30
C PHE A 112 -6.95 5.87 -22.61
N SER A 113 -5.85 6.63 -22.68
CA SER A 113 -5.04 6.70 -23.89
C SER A 113 -4.27 5.41 -24.19
N ARG A 114 -3.81 4.71 -23.14
CA ARG A 114 -2.96 3.52 -23.24
C ARG A 114 -3.72 2.21 -23.35
N CYS A 115 -4.93 2.15 -22.80
CA CYS A 115 -5.76 0.95 -22.70
C CYS A 115 -7.14 1.22 -23.32
N PRO A 116 -7.30 1.02 -24.64
CA PRO A 116 -8.55 1.33 -25.34
C PRO A 116 -9.74 0.47 -24.89
N ASN A 117 -9.51 -0.66 -24.27
CA ASN A 117 -10.50 -1.59 -23.73
C ASN A 117 -10.97 -1.26 -22.31
N ILE A 118 -10.54 -0.14 -21.74
CA ILE A 118 -11.13 0.38 -20.49
C ILE A 118 -12.38 1.18 -20.85
N ASP A 119 -13.54 0.77 -20.34
CA ASP A 119 -14.81 1.48 -20.52
C ASP A 119 -14.99 2.56 -19.45
N MET A 120 -14.59 2.26 -18.20
CA MET A 120 -14.84 3.10 -17.05
C MET A 120 -13.64 3.15 -16.08
N ILE A 121 -13.44 4.31 -15.48
CA ILE A 121 -12.51 4.49 -14.37
C ILE A 121 -13.26 5.09 -13.18
N VAL A 122 -13.22 4.39 -12.06
CA VAL A 122 -13.76 4.84 -10.77
C VAL A 122 -12.70 5.68 -10.08
N ARG A 123 -13.01 6.95 -9.78
CA ARG A 123 -12.11 7.92 -9.16
C ARG A 123 -12.44 8.11 -7.68
N GLY A 124 -11.45 7.92 -6.83
CA GLY A 124 -11.59 8.04 -5.37
C GLY A 124 -12.05 6.75 -4.69
N GLU A 125 -12.91 6.86 -3.68
CA GLU A 125 -13.50 5.72 -2.98
C GLU A 125 -14.63 5.14 -3.83
N GLY A 126 -14.55 3.86 -4.12
CA GLY A 126 -15.33 3.26 -5.21
C GLY A 126 -16.56 2.47 -4.80
N GLU A 127 -16.79 2.27 -3.51
CA GLU A 127 -17.82 1.36 -3.01
C GLU A 127 -19.23 1.77 -3.48
N GLU A 128 -19.57 3.05 -3.37
CA GLU A 128 -20.88 3.54 -3.82
C GLU A 128 -20.95 3.68 -5.34
N ILE A 129 -19.86 4.11 -5.97
CA ILE A 129 -19.78 4.29 -7.42
C ILE A 129 -20.05 2.96 -8.13
N ILE A 130 -19.42 1.86 -7.69
CA ILE A 130 -19.60 0.54 -8.31
C ILE A 130 -21.01 -0.01 -8.08
N ARG A 131 -21.66 0.33 -6.94
CA ARG A 131 -23.06 0.00 -6.69
C ARG A 131 -23.97 0.66 -7.72
N GLN A 132 -23.78 1.95 -7.99
CA GLN A 132 -24.56 2.69 -8.97
C GLN A 132 -24.36 2.12 -10.39
N VAL A 133 -23.12 1.79 -10.78
CA VAL A 133 -22.81 1.10 -12.04
C VAL A 133 -23.57 -0.23 -12.14
N ALA A 134 -23.52 -1.05 -11.09
CA ALA A 134 -24.19 -2.36 -11.06
C ALA A 134 -25.71 -2.26 -11.04
N SER A 135 -26.26 -1.21 -10.42
CA SER A 135 -27.71 -0.94 -10.36
C SER A 135 -28.27 -0.35 -11.65
N GLY A 136 -27.41 -0.01 -12.63
CA GLY A 136 -27.87 0.50 -13.93
C GLY A 136 -28.15 1.99 -13.97
N VAL A 137 -27.68 2.76 -12.99
CA VAL A 137 -27.72 4.23 -13.02
C VAL A 137 -27.04 4.72 -14.31
N PRO A 138 -27.60 5.69 -15.04
CA PRO A 138 -26.95 6.25 -16.23
C PRO A 138 -25.56 6.78 -15.90
N TYR A 139 -24.58 6.44 -16.72
CA TYR A 139 -23.17 6.77 -16.41
C TYR A 139 -22.93 8.27 -16.21
N GLY A 140 -23.66 9.13 -16.93
CA GLY A 140 -23.55 10.59 -16.79
C GLY A 140 -24.03 11.13 -15.42
N GLU A 141 -24.78 10.36 -14.66
CA GLU A 141 -25.31 10.74 -13.35
C GLU A 141 -24.43 10.24 -12.19
N ILE A 142 -23.46 9.35 -12.47
CA ILE A 142 -22.60 8.73 -11.44
C ILE A 142 -21.41 9.63 -11.13
N ARG A 143 -21.46 10.37 -10.04
CA ARG A 143 -20.34 11.19 -9.59
C ARG A 143 -19.11 10.32 -9.30
N GLY A 144 -17.93 10.81 -9.66
CA GLY A 144 -16.68 10.08 -9.51
C GLY A 144 -16.38 9.08 -10.62
N LEU A 145 -17.27 8.93 -11.62
CA LEU A 145 -17.05 8.08 -12.76
C LEU A 145 -16.40 8.86 -13.93
N SER A 146 -15.41 8.26 -14.57
CA SER A 146 -14.96 8.62 -15.92
C SER A 146 -15.24 7.47 -16.85
N TYR A 147 -15.78 7.72 -18.05
CA TYR A 147 -16.21 6.66 -18.95
C TYR A 147 -16.09 7.05 -20.43
N ARG A 148 -16.11 6.04 -21.32
CA ARG A 148 -16.15 6.25 -22.77
C ARG A 148 -17.57 6.40 -23.26
N GLN A 149 -17.81 7.42 -24.08
CA GLN A 149 -19.08 7.61 -24.78
C GLN A 149 -18.83 8.19 -26.18
N GLY A 150 -19.27 7.53 -27.21
CA GLY A 150 -19.16 8.00 -28.58
C GLY A 150 -17.70 8.27 -29.03
N GLY A 151 -16.74 7.47 -28.56
CA GLY A 151 -15.30 7.63 -28.85
C GLY A 151 -14.60 8.70 -28.02
N ARG A 152 -15.31 9.40 -27.14
CA ARG A 152 -14.76 10.42 -26.23
C ARG A 152 -14.72 9.92 -24.79
N VAL A 153 -13.84 10.50 -23.99
CA VAL A 153 -13.82 10.29 -22.55
C VAL A 153 -14.62 11.41 -21.88
N VAL A 154 -15.53 11.02 -21.01
CA VAL A 154 -16.36 11.93 -20.21
C VAL A 154 -15.95 11.78 -18.75
N HIS A 155 -15.80 12.89 -18.05
CA HIS A 155 -15.49 12.95 -16.61
C HIS A 155 -16.63 13.62 -15.87
N ASN A 156 -17.30 12.88 -15.02
CA ASN A 156 -18.30 13.45 -14.15
C ASN A 156 -17.65 14.23 -12.99
N GLU A 157 -18.42 15.00 -12.24
CA GLU A 157 -17.97 15.62 -11.01
C GLU A 157 -17.39 14.58 -10.02
N ASN A 158 -16.53 15.03 -9.13
CA ASN A 158 -15.97 14.15 -8.10
C ASN A 158 -17.07 13.71 -7.11
N HIS A 159 -16.97 12.46 -6.68
CA HIS A 159 -17.82 11.94 -5.61
C HIS A 159 -17.38 12.52 -4.26
N GLU A 160 -18.32 12.77 -3.37
CA GLU A 160 -18.03 13.08 -1.97
C GLU A 160 -17.48 11.85 -1.26
N LEU A 161 -16.62 12.09 -0.27
CA LEU A 161 -16.03 10.97 0.49
C LEU A 161 -17.07 10.46 1.49
N PRO A 162 -17.54 9.19 1.36
CA PRO A 162 -18.61 8.66 2.19
C PRO A 162 -18.15 8.48 3.65
N ASP A 163 -19.10 8.48 4.58
CA ASP A 163 -18.85 7.97 5.91
C ASP A 163 -18.67 6.43 5.91
N LEU A 164 -18.34 5.86 7.05
CA LEU A 164 -18.09 4.43 7.17
C LEU A 164 -19.22 3.67 7.90
N THR A 165 -20.33 4.34 8.21
CA THR A 165 -21.41 3.77 9.03
C THR A 165 -22.01 2.52 8.37
N HIS A 166 -22.17 2.56 7.05
CA HIS A 166 -22.78 1.48 6.27
C HIS A 166 -21.77 0.72 5.41
N LEU A 167 -20.46 0.87 5.69
CA LEU A 167 -19.44 0.14 4.94
C LEU A 167 -19.59 -1.37 5.16
N ALA A 168 -19.95 -2.10 4.10
CA ALA A 168 -19.95 -3.56 4.13
C ALA A 168 -18.52 -4.08 4.27
N PHE A 169 -18.31 -5.05 5.14
CA PHE A 169 -17.00 -5.71 5.26
C PHE A 169 -16.86 -6.89 4.29
N PRO A 170 -15.62 -7.28 3.93
CA PRO A 170 -15.33 -8.28 2.93
C PRO A 170 -15.97 -9.64 3.18
N ASP A 171 -16.55 -10.23 2.14
CA ASP A 171 -16.93 -11.64 2.15
C ASP A 171 -15.70 -12.49 1.81
N ARG A 172 -15.08 -13.04 2.84
CA ARG A 172 -13.84 -13.83 2.74
C ARG A 172 -14.05 -15.17 2.05
N SER A 173 -15.30 -15.62 1.88
CA SER A 173 -15.62 -16.83 1.12
C SER A 173 -15.33 -16.70 -0.38
N LEU A 174 -15.21 -15.47 -0.89
CA LEU A 174 -14.80 -15.21 -2.28
C LEU A 174 -13.32 -15.52 -2.55
N ARG A 175 -12.51 -15.73 -1.52
CA ARG A 175 -11.09 -16.06 -1.65
C ARG A 175 -10.90 -17.51 -2.02
N SER A 176 -10.00 -17.78 -2.97
CA SER A 176 -9.62 -19.14 -3.37
C SER A 176 -8.43 -19.69 -2.57
N HIS A 177 -7.83 -18.89 -1.68
CA HIS A 177 -6.62 -19.24 -0.92
C HIS A 177 -6.47 -18.35 0.31
N ASP A 178 -5.65 -18.81 1.27
CA ASP A 178 -5.20 -18.00 2.39
C ASP A 178 -4.00 -17.15 1.98
N TYR A 179 -3.85 -16.00 2.66
CA TYR A 179 -2.68 -15.13 2.50
C TYR A 179 -1.62 -15.49 3.54
N TYR A 180 -0.39 -15.70 3.08
CA TYR A 180 0.75 -16.10 3.92
C TYR A 180 2.05 -15.51 3.40
N TRP A 181 3.06 -15.47 4.25
CA TRP A 181 4.38 -15.03 3.79
C TRP A 181 5.00 -16.09 2.89
N SER A 182 5.27 -15.68 1.64
CA SER A 182 5.93 -16.51 0.63
C SER A 182 7.07 -15.75 -0.03
N HIS A 183 8.03 -16.49 -0.55
CA HIS A 183 9.13 -15.94 -1.36
C HIS A 183 9.35 -16.84 -2.57
N TYR A 184 9.34 -16.26 -3.77
CA TYR A 184 9.36 -17.03 -5.05
C TYR A 184 8.33 -18.18 -5.09
N GLY A 185 7.15 -17.95 -4.57
CA GLY A 185 6.06 -18.93 -4.54
C GLY A 185 6.22 -20.05 -3.50
N VAL A 186 7.27 -20.01 -2.68
CA VAL A 186 7.47 -20.92 -1.56
C VAL A 186 6.94 -20.32 -0.27
N ARG A 187 5.98 -20.97 0.36
CA ARG A 187 5.44 -20.56 1.66
C ARG A 187 6.50 -20.66 2.76
N LEU A 188 6.79 -19.55 3.43
CA LEU A 188 7.83 -19.46 4.48
C LEU A 188 7.24 -19.37 5.89
N SER A 189 5.98 -18.98 6.06
CA SER A 189 5.31 -18.89 7.36
C SER A 189 4.11 -19.83 7.42
N ARG A 190 3.86 -20.40 8.59
CA ARG A 190 2.60 -21.10 8.89
C ARG A 190 1.46 -20.14 9.15
N HIS A 191 1.77 -18.96 9.72
CA HIS A 191 0.78 -17.93 9.98
C HIS A 191 0.14 -17.44 8.69
N THR A 192 -1.15 -17.23 8.78
CA THR A 192 -1.97 -16.58 7.76
C THR A 192 -2.20 -15.13 8.12
N PHE A 193 -2.44 -14.30 7.12
CA PHE A 193 -2.56 -12.84 7.25
C PHE A 193 -3.88 -12.35 6.69
N ASP A 194 -4.47 -11.37 7.35
CA ASP A 194 -5.64 -10.66 6.86
C ASP A 194 -5.55 -9.18 7.22
N THR A 195 -6.53 -8.41 6.75
CA THR A 195 -6.67 -6.99 7.08
C THR A 195 -8.08 -6.68 7.52
N VAL A 196 -8.22 -5.70 8.40
CA VAL A 196 -9.49 -5.12 8.82
C VAL A 196 -9.33 -3.61 8.85
N LEU A 197 -10.33 -2.89 8.38
CA LEU A 197 -10.39 -1.44 8.42
C LEU A 197 -11.34 -1.00 9.51
N THR A 198 -10.90 -0.09 10.39
CA THR A 198 -11.76 0.47 11.45
C THR A 198 -12.05 1.94 11.26
N THR A 199 -11.12 2.66 10.62
CA THR A 199 -11.21 4.10 10.37
C THR A 199 -10.63 4.45 9.00
N ARG A 200 -11.04 5.58 8.43
CA ARG A 200 -10.38 6.21 7.28
C ARG A 200 -10.07 7.65 7.61
N GLY A 201 -8.97 8.14 7.05
CA GLY A 201 -8.52 9.52 7.22
C GLY A 201 -7.66 9.73 8.46
N CYS A 202 -6.95 10.86 8.44
CA CYS A 202 -6.02 11.23 9.49
C CYS A 202 -6.10 12.77 9.68
N PRO A 203 -6.23 13.29 10.92
CA PRO A 203 -6.36 14.73 11.16
C PRO A 203 -5.04 15.50 10.97
N PHE A 204 -3.92 14.78 10.92
CA PHE A 204 -2.61 15.41 10.77
C PHE A 204 -2.37 15.93 9.35
N LYS A 205 -1.54 16.98 9.25
CA LYS A 205 -1.26 17.70 7.98
C LYS A 205 0.18 17.49 7.50
N CYS A 206 0.71 16.27 7.67
CA CYS A 206 2.09 15.97 7.23
C CYS A 206 2.21 16.15 5.71
N LYS A 207 3.10 17.05 5.27
CA LYS A 207 3.22 17.46 3.86
C LYS A 207 3.65 16.32 2.91
N PHE A 208 4.38 15.33 3.42
CA PHE A 208 4.86 14.18 2.64
C PHE A 208 3.83 13.05 2.51
N CYS A 209 2.74 13.11 3.30
CA CYS A 209 1.83 11.99 3.47
C CYS A 209 0.92 11.83 2.25
N THR A 210 0.89 10.62 1.69
CA THR A 210 0.02 10.26 0.56
C THR A 210 -1.46 10.17 0.96
N PHE A 211 -1.76 10.13 2.26
CA PHE A 211 -3.12 10.08 2.82
C PHE A 211 -3.67 11.46 3.21
N SER A 212 -2.84 12.51 3.17
CA SER A 212 -3.30 13.88 3.46
C SER A 212 -4.32 14.36 2.45
N LEU A 213 -4.06 14.09 1.17
CA LEU A 213 -4.97 14.36 0.06
C LEU A 213 -5.04 13.11 -0.82
N ASN A 214 -6.23 12.79 -1.31
CA ASN A 214 -6.40 11.77 -2.33
C ASN A 214 -5.93 12.30 -3.72
N PRO A 215 -5.85 11.47 -4.76
CA PRO A 215 -5.44 11.90 -6.10
C PRO A 215 -6.42 12.88 -6.79
N LEU A 216 -7.51 13.26 -6.14
CA LEU A 216 -8.46 14.29 -6.57
C LEU A 216 -8.29 15.61 -5.83
N GLY A 217 -7.30 15.70 -4.92
CA GLY A 217 -7.10 16.87 -4.06
C GLY A 217 -8.07 16.96 -2.88
N GLN A 218 -8.89 15.95 -2.66
CA GLN A 218 -9.83 15.93 -1.54
C GLN A 218 -9.12 15.42 -0.28
N LYS A 219 -9.37 16.10 0.84
CA LYS A 219 -8.93 15.65 2.16
C LYS A 219 -9.92 14.65 2.72
N ARG A 220 -9.41 13.47 3.10
CA ARG A 220 -10.21 12.50 3.84
C ARG A 220 -10.21 12.87 5.31
N GLU A 221 -11.33 13.42 5.81
CA GLU A 221 -11.51 13.65 7.23
C GLU A 221 -11.56 12.32 7.98
N TYR A 222 -11.15 12.35 9.26
CA TYR A 222 -11.18 11.16 10.09
C TYR A 222 -12.61 10.69 10.31
N THR A 223 -12.89 9.46 9.93
CA THR A 223 -14.20 8.79 10.10
C THR A 223 -14.03 7.40 10.67
N GLU A 224 -15.00 6.97 11.46
CA GLU A 224 -14.99 5.72 12.21
C GLU A 224 -16.10 4.78 11.73
N ARG A 225 -15.80 3.49 11.64
CA ARG A 225 -16.83 2.44 11.53
C ARG A 225 -17.43 2.18 12.91
N PRO A 226 -18.72 1.81 13.03
CA PRO A 226 -19.29 1.29 14.27
C PRO A 226 -18.46 0.15 14.83
N LEU A 227 -18.16 0.15 16.13
CA LEU A 227 -17.34 -0.90 16.76
C LEU A 227 -17.95 -2.29 16.62
N GLU A 228 -19.29 -2.35 16.70
CA GLU A 228 -20.04 -3.60 16.52
C GLU A 228 -19.79 -4.22 15.14
N SER A 229 -19.71 -3.37 14.08
CA SER A 229 -19.38 -3.79 12.72
C SER A 229 -17.93 -4.31 12.64
N VAL A 230 -16.98 -3.65 13.31
CA VAL A 230 -15.58 -4.09 13.36
C VAL A 230 -15.45 -5.44 14.08
N ILE A 231 -16.12 -5.61 15.22
CA ILE A 231 -16.09 -6.88 15.97
C ILE A 231 -16.78 -7.99 15.19
N ALA A 232 -17.91 -7.71 14.53
CA ALA A 232 -18.59 -8.67 13.67
C ALA A 232 -17.66 -9.15 12.53
N GLU A 233 -16.92 -8.23 11.90
CA GLU A 233 -15.91 -8.58 10.89
C GLU A 233 -14.77 -9.40 11.48
N LEU A 234 -14.18 -8.98 12.61
CA LEU A 234 -13.08 -9.71 13.26
C LEU A 234 -13.45 -11.16 13.61
N LYS A 235 -14.71 -11.44 13.94
CA LYS A 235 -15.21 -12.81 14.17
C LYS A 235 -15.21 -13.67 12.90
N THR A 236 -15.28 -13.07 11.72
CA THR A 236 -15.20 -13.80 10.43
C THR A 236 -13.76 -14.08 9.99
N VAL A 237 -12.79 -13.40 10.59
CA VAL A 237 -11.37 -13.55 10.22
C VAL A 237 -10.83 -14.85 10.77
N THR A 238 -10.33 -15.73 9.90
CA THR A 238 -9.67 -16.99 10.28
C THR A 238 -8.16 -16.85 10.46
N ALA A 239 -7.57 -15.81 9.86
CA ALA A 239 -6.13 -15.56 9.89
C ALA A 239 -5.57 -15.35 11.31
N ASP A 240 -4.30 -15.74 11.49
CA ASP A 240 -3.58 -15.62 12.78
C ASP A 240 -3.13 -14.18 13.05
N ILE A 241 -2.72 -13.48 11.99
CA ILE A 241 -2.17 -12.12 12.04
C ILE A 241 -3.09 -11.18 11.26
N VAL A 242 -3.56 -10.14 11.91
CA VAL A 242 -4.48 -9.15 11.33
C VAL A 242 -3.84 -7.76 11.35
N LEU A 243 -3.72 -7.14 10.17
CA LEU A 243 -3.32 -5.74 10.04
C LEU A 243 -4.58 -4.86 10.10
N PHE A 244 -4.62 -3.95 11.06
CA PHE A 244 -5.52 -2.80 10.97
C PHE A 244 -4.99 -1.84 9.91
N SER A 245 -5.72 -1.74 8.78
CA SER A 245 -5.28 -0.96 7.61
C SER A 245 -5.66 0.52 7.70
N ASP A 246 -5.87 1.01 8.91
CA ASP A 246 -6.19 2.39 9.21
C ASP A 246 -4.99 3.32 8.97
N ASP A 247 -5.25 4.55 8.55
CA ASP A 247 -4.20 5.57 8.38
C ASP A 247 -3.56 5.96 9.72
N ASN A 248 -4.35 5.99 10.79
CA ASN A 248 -3.92 6.13 12.17
C ASN A 248 -5.03 5.69 13.14
N LEU A 249 -4.98 4.46 13.60
CA LEU A 249 -5.95 3.86 14.51
C LEU A 249 -6.13 4.67 15.81
N PHE A 250 -5.05 5.30 16.28
CA PHE A 250 -4.99 5.96 17.60
C PHE A 250 -5.32 7.46 17.55
N THR A 251 -5.96 7.93 16.49
CA THR A 251 -6.49 9.30 16.41
C THR A 251 -7.47 9.59 17.55
N ASN A 252 -8.28 8.59 17.93
CA ASN A 252 -9.17 8.62 19.08
C ASN A 252 -8.74 7.56 20.10
N PRO A 253 -7.95 7.91 21.14
CA PRO A 253 -7.46 6.93 22.11
C PRO A 253 -8.57 6.25 22.91
N LYS A 254 -9.67 6.97 23.22
CA LYS A 254 -10.83 6.38 23.94
C LYS A 254 -11.50 5.27 23.12
N ARG A 255 -11.69 5.51 21.82
CA ARG A 255 -12.22 4.51 20.91
C ARG A 255 -11.26 3.30 20.78
N ALA A 256 -9.95 3.54 20.76
CA ALA A 256 -8.96 2.45 20.73
C ALA A 256 -9.02 1.60 22.02
N GLU A 257 -9.24 2.21 23.19
CA GLU A 257 -9.51 1.48 24.43
C GLU A 257 -10.78 0.64 24.34
N GLN A 258 -11.89 1.21 23.85
CA GLN A 258 -13.15 0.49 23.63
C GLN A 258 -12.98 -0.69 22.65
N LEU A 259 -12.20 -0.51 21.59
CA LEU A 259 -11.88 -1.61 20.67
C LEU A 259 -11.13 -2.74 21.39
N CYS A 260 -10.14 -2.42 22.22
CA CYS A 260 -9.43 -3.41 23.02
C CYS A 260 -10.38 -4.15 23.98
N ASP A 261 -11.24 -3.43 24.71
CA ASP A 261 -12.22 -4.02 25.60
C ASP A 261 -13.15 -4.96 24.83
N SER A 262 -13.70 -4.52 23.70
CA SER A 262 -14.56 -5.35 22.87
C SER A 262 -13.85 -6.58 22.28
N ILE A 263 -12.58 -6.50 21.92
CA ILE A 263 -11.77 -7.65 21.49
C ILE A 263 -11.66 -8.67 22.62
N LEU A 264 -11.36 -8.22 23.84
CA LEU A 264 -11.19 -9.07 25.02
C LEU A 264 -12.53 -9.73 25.43
N GLU A 265 -13.59 -8.94 25.54
CA GLU A 265 -14.95 -9.40 25.90
C GLU A 265 -15.49 -10.45 24.92
N ASN A 266 -15.18 -10.32 23.65
CA ASN A 266 -15.58 -11.29 22.63
C ASN A 266 -14.59 -12.45 22.46
N GLY A 267 -13.56 -12.57 23.29
CA GLY A 267 -12.60 -13.67 23.26
C GLY A 267 -11.81 -13.79 21.95
N ILE A 268 -11.62 -12.67 21.22
CA ILE A 268 -10.91 -12.66 19.93
C ILE A 268 -9.40 -12.76 20.16
N LYS A 269 -8.82 -13.90 19.79
CA LYS A 269 -7.39 -14.19 19.99
C LYS A 269 -6.64 -14.12 18.66
N LYS A 270 -6.04 -12.97 18.35
CA LYS A 270 -5.25 -12.69 17.15
C LYS A 270 -3.96 -11.97 17.50
N SER A 271 -3.01 -11.97 16.58
CA SER A 271 -1.85 -11.07 16.63
C SER A 271 -2.13 -9.85 15.76
N PHE A 272 -2.28 -8.69 16.37
CA PHE A 272 -2.60 -7.47 15.62
C PHE A 272 -1.34 -6.70 15.23
N VAL A 273 -1.37 -6.18 14.00
CA VAL A 273 -0.38 -5.25 13.43
C VAL A 273 -1.09 -3.93 13.20
N VAL A 274 -0.46 -2.83 13.57
CA VAL A 274 -1.10 -1.51 13.48
C VAL A 274 -0.12 -0.42 13.06
N GLN A 275 -0.60 0.55 12.29
CA GLN A 275 0.11 1.78 11.99
C GLN A 275 -0.16 2.80 13.10
N ALA A 276 0.89 3.45 13.58
CA ALA A 276 0.80 4.40 14.68
C ALA A 276 1.78 5.56 14.54
N ARG A 277 1.39 6.69 15.11
CA ARG A 277 2.33 7.75 15.45
C ARG A 277 2.99 7.43 16.81
N ILE A 278 4.18 7.95 17.01
CA ILE A 278 4.93 7.71 18.26
C ILE A 278 4.25 8.30 19.50
N ASP A 279 3.37 9.28 19.33
CA ASP A 279 2.64 9.95 20.42
C ASP A 279 1.67 9.03 21.17
N ILE A 280 1.38 7.81 20.64
CA ILE A 280 0.70 6.75 21.40
C ILE A 280 1.38 6.44 22.74
N ALA A 281 2.69 6.67 22.84
CA ALA A 281 3.46 6.51 24.08
C ALA A 281 2.97 7.36 25.27
N ARG A 282 2.17 8.42 24.99
CA ARG A 282 1.56 9.28 26.02
C ARG A 282 0.34 8.65 26.72
N HIS A 283 -0.08 7.45 26.29
CA HIS A 283 -1.28 6.79 26.79
C HIS A 283 -0.93 5.41 27.43
N PRO A 284 -0.28 5.37 28.61
CA PRO A 284 0.17 4.09 29.21
C PRO A 284 -0.96 3.09 29.43
N ARG A 285 -2.13 3.55 29.91
CA ARG A 285 -3.30 2.66 30.10
C ARG A 285 -3.76 1.99 28.80
N LEU A 286 -3.72 2.74 27.70
CA LEU A 286 -4.04 2.19 26.37
C LEU A 286 -2.96 1.19 25.94
N LEU A 287 -1.67 1.46 26.20
CA LEU A 287 -0.60 0.51 25.87
C LEU A 287 -0.75 -0.82 26.60
N ASP A 288 -1.14 -0.78 27.88
CA ASP A 288 -1.45 -1.99 28.66
C ASP A 288 -2.60 -2.78 28.04
N LYS A 289 -3.71 -2.10 27.68
CA LYS A 289 -4.85 -2.72 27.01
C LYS A 289 -4.50 -3.29 25.64
N LEU A 290 -3.73 -2.58 24.85
CA LEU A 290 -3.25 -3.03 23.54
C LEU A 290 -2.44 -4.33 23.65
N GLN A 291 -1.54 -4.40 24.64
CA GLN A 291 -0.76 -5.63 24.88
C GLN A 291 -1.68 -6.80 25.26
N GLN A 292 -2.66 -6.58 26.16
CA GLN A 292 -3.62 -7.60 26.58
C GLN A 292 -4.51 -8.05 25.42
N ALA A 293 -4.95 -7.14 24.56
CA ALA A 293 -5.81 -7.42 23.41
C ALA A 293 -5.06 -8.08 22.23
N GLY A 294 -3.74 -8.29 22.33
CA GLY A 294 -2.96 -9.00 21.31
C GLY A 294 -2.34 -8.11 20.24
N PHE A 295 -2.24 -6.80 20.45
CA PHE A 295 -1.47 -5.93 19.57
C PHE A 295 0.02 -6.20 19.77
N LYS A 296 0.68 -6.71 18.74
CA LYS A 296 2.07 -7.16 18.81
C LYS A 296 3.04 -6.36 17.96
N VAL A 297 2.58 -5.80 16.84
CA VAL A 297 3.47 -5.11 15.89
C VAL A 297 2.99 -3.69 15.66
N PHE A 298 3.87 -2.74 15.93
CA PHE A 298 3.63 -1.31 15.70
C PHE A 298 4.50 -0.82 14.56
N LEU A 299 3.86 -0.33 13.52
CA LEU A 299 4.48 0.30 12.35
C LEU A 299 4.49 1.81 12.61
N LEU A 300 5.63 2.33 13.04
CA LEU A 300 5.77 3.68 13.60
C LEU A 300 6.31 4.67 12.55
N GLY A 301 5.59 5.75 12.32
CA GLY A 301 6.07 6.87 11.50
C GLY A 301 7.09 7.72 12.25
N VAL A 302 8.38 7.40 12.14
CA VAL A 302 9.51 8.18 12.71
C VAL A 302 9.96 9.26 11.74
N GLU A 303 10.07 8.92 10.47
CA GLU A 303 10.38 9.71 9.27
C GLU A 303 11.83 10.20 9.19
N SER A 304 12.35 10.89 10.20
CA SER A 304 13.71 11.41 10.21
C SER A 304 14.29 11.53 11.63
N PRO A 305 15.62 11.36 11.79
CA PRO A 305 16.32 11.69 13.04
C PRO A 305 16.63 13.18 13.20
N HIS A 306 16.21 14.06 12.27
CA HIS A 306 16.61 15.46 12.22
C HIS A 306 15.41 16.41 12.36
N ASP A 307 15.42 17.27 13.37
CA ASP A 307 14.33 18.21 13.65
C ASP A 307 14.03 19.14 12.48
N ARG A 308 15.05 19.58 11.74
CA ARG A 308 14.89 20.40 10.54
C ARG A 308 14.01 19.69 9.50
N ILE A 309 14.23 18.40 9.26
CA ILE A 309 13.47 17.61 8.30
C ILE A 309 12.04 17.34 8.83
N LEU A 310 11.90 17.01 10.11
CA LEU A 310 10.60 16.83 10.77
C LEU A 310 9.74 18.10 10.70
N THR A 311 10.36 19.28 10.86
CA THR A 311 9.71 20.58 10.71
C THR A 311 9.26 20.82 9.28
N ASN A 312 10.12 20.56 8.29
CA ASN A 312 9.78 20.67 6.87
C ASN A 312 8.62 19.73 6.49
N PHE A 313 8.54 18.58 7.10
CA PHE A 313 7.46 17.61 6.94
C PHE A 313 6.15 18.03 7.62
N GLN A 314 6.16 19.02 8.49
CA GLN A 314 5.06 19.33 9.41
C GLN A 314 4.62 18.09 10.21
N LYS A 315 5.61 17.29 10.63
CA LYS A 315 5.30 16.06 11.39
C LYS A 315 4.78 16.35 12.79
N GLY A 316 5.10 17.52 13.35
CA GLY A 316 4.66 17.98 14.68
C GLY A 316 5.30 17.22 15.84
N ILE A 317 6.49 16.64 15.63
CA ILE A 317 7.31 15.96 16.64
C ILE A 317 8.77 16.36 16.48
N THR A 318 9.55 16.21 17.56
CA THR A 318 11.00 16.45 17.59
C THR A 318 11.79 15.16 17.82
N GLN A 319 13.08 15.18 17.53
CA GLN A 319 13.99 14.07 17.82
C GLN A 319 13.95 13.68 19.31
N LYS A 320 13.89 14.68 20.21
CA LYS A 320 13.77 14.46 21.66
C LYS A 320 12.50 13.69 21.98
N GLN A 321 11.36 14.10 21.45
CA GLN A 321 10.07 13.42 21.66
C GLN A 321 10.08 11.99 21.06
N ILE A 322 10.78 11.77 19.95
CA ILE A 322 10.97 10.42 19.40
C ILE A 322 11.70 9.55 20.42
N ARG A 323 12.83 10.01 20.97
CA ARG A 323 13.62 9.28 21.97
C ARG A 323 12.78 8.96 23.23
N GLU A 324 12.09 9.94 23.76
CA GLU A 324 11.23 9.81 24.94
C GLU A 324 10.10 8.79 24.69
N SER A 325 9.42 8.89 23.56
CA SER A 325 8.34 7.98 23.19
C SER A 325 8.82 6.55 23.00
N LEU A 326 9.94 6.36 22.32
CA LEU A 326 10.51 5.02 22.11
C LEU A 326 11.05 4.42 23.44
N ALA A 327 11.58 5.26 24.34
CA ALA A 327 11.97 4.81 25.67
C ALA A 327 10.78 4.26 26.50
N VAL A 328 9.56 4.75 26.24
CA VAL A 328 8.32 4.18 26.83
C VAL A 328 7.93 2.90 26.09
N LEU A 329 7.80 2.94 24.76
CA LEU A 329 7.31 1.81 23.96
C LEU A 329 8.20 0.58 24.04
N THR A 330 9.52 0.73 24.22
CA THR A 330 10.45 -0.38 24.37
C THR A 330 10.32 -1.15 25.69
N LYS A 331 9.56 -0.63 26.67
CA LYS A 331 9.24 -1.33 27.92
C LYS A 331 8.14 -2.37 27.75
N TYR A 332 7.35 -2.24 26.67
CA TYR A 332 6.26 -3.17 26.35
C TYR A 332 6.76 -4.30 25.44
N ASP A 333 6.02 -5.39 25.43
CA ASP A 333 6.33 -6.53 24.57
C ASP A 333 5.77 -6.35 23.16
N PHE A 334 6.19 -5.25 22.50
CA PHE A 334 5.81 -4.91 21.14
C PHE A 334 7.00 -5.05 20.18
N TYR A 335 6.73 -5.52 18.96
CA TYR A 335 7.66 -5.43 17.84
C TYR A 335 7.55 -4.04 17.22
N LEU A 336 8.60 -3.25 17.29
CA LEU A 336 8.63 -1.86 16.87
C LEU A 336 9.32 -1.73 15.51
N HIS A 337 8.54 -1.43 14.46
CA HIS A 337 9.04 -1.16 13.13
C HIS A 337 8.99 0.33 12.82
N GLY A 338 10.11 0.94 12.46
CA GLY A 338 10.19 2.37 12.14
C GLY A 338 10.19 2.65 10.64
N TYR A 339 9.35 3.58 10.20
CA TYR A 339 9.41 4.14 8.85
C TYR A 339 10.29 5.39 8.83
N PHE A 340 11.16 5.48 7.80
CA PHE A 340 12.03 6.63 7.54
C PHE A 340 11.91 7.07 6.08
N ILE A 341 12.13 8.38 5.87
CA ILE A 341 12.20 8.99 4.54
C ILE A 341 13.60 9.58 4.38
N TYR A 342 14.29 9.23 3.30
CA TYR A 342 15.62 9.73 2.96
C TYR A 342 15.63 10.43 1.59
N GLY A 343 16.66 11.24 1.33
CA GLY A 343 16.77 12.04 0.12
C GLY A 343 15.86 13.25 0.15
N ASN A 344 15.74 13.86 1.32
CA ASN A 344 14.93 15.06 1.55
C ASN A 344 15.62 16.30 1.00
N ILE A 345 14.86 17.39 0.81
CA ILE A 345 15.42 18.67 0.37
C ILE A 345 16.43 19.16 1.40
N GLY A 346 17.65 19.45 0.94
CA GLY A 346 18.75 19.90 1.78
C GLY A 346 19.35 18.84 2.70
N GLU A 347 18.94 17.56 2.61
CA GLU A 347 19.52 16.48 3.41
C GLU A 347 20.91 16.10 2.88
N THR A 348 21.89 15.96 3.78
CA THR A 348 23.23 15.52 3.44
C THR A 348 23.36 14.00 3.45
N GLU A 349 24.41 13.47 2.84
CA GLU A 349 24.69 12.02 2.88
C GLU A 349 24.93 11.54 4.32
N GLU A 350 25.63 12.32 5.12
CA GLU A 350 25.88 12.01 6.52
C GLU A 350 24.58 11.93 7.32
N GLU A 351 23.67 12.89 7.11
CA GLU A 351 22.34 12.87 7.74
C GLU A 351 21.52 11.63 7.33
N MET A 352 21.54 11.25 6.06
CA MET A 352 20.88 10.02 5.59
C MET A 352 21.50 8.78 6.21
N LEU A 353 22.83 8.72 6.31
CA LEU A 353 23.55 7.59 6.87
C LEU A 353 23.50 7.51 8.40
N TYR A 354 23.01 8.54 9.08
CA TYR A 354 22.74 8.51 10.52
C TYR A 354 21.48 7.69 10.87
N ILE A 355 20.56 7.49 9.92
CA ILE A 355 19.31 6.73 10.13
C ILE A 355 19.51 5.36 10.80
N PRO A 356 20.45 4.48 10.34
CA PRO A 356 20.66 3.17 10.97
C PRO A 356 21.08 3.26 12.43
N LYS A 357 22.02 4.15 12.74
CA LYS A 357 22.52 4.37 14.08
C LYS A 357 21.42 4.88 15.00
N PHE A 358 20.71 5.92 14.58
CA PHE A 358 19.58 6.47 15.32
C PHE A 358 18.50 5.43 15.62
N ALA A 359 18.11 4.64 14.61
CA ALA A 359 17.10 3.59 14.75
C ALA A 359 17.51 2.51 15.78
N GLN A 360 18.81 2.18 15.85
CA GLN A 360 19.35 1.26 16.85
C GLN A 360 19.37 1.90 18.24
N GLU A 361 19.76 3.17 18.36
CA GLU A 361 19.79 3.92 19.62
C GLU A 361 18.40 4.02 20.27
N ILE A 362 17.36 4.25 19.48
CA ILE A 362 15.97 4.34 19.98
C ILE A 362 15.28 2.98 20.14
N GLY A 363 15.98 1.87 19.91
CA GLY A 363 15.50 0.52 20.19
C GLY A 363 14.53 -0.06 19.19
N LEU A 364 14.50 0.41 17.93
CA LEU A 364 13.67 -0.19 16.89
C LEU A 364 14.15 -1.61 16.53
N ASP A 365 13.19 -2.50 16.34
CA ASP A 365 13.47 -3.89 15.94
C ASP A 365 13.78 -3.97 14.45
N SER A 366 13.05 -3.26 13.63
CA SER A 366 13.27 -3.19 12.17
C SER A 366 12.94 -1.82 11.62
N ILE A 367 13.43 -1.53 10.42
CA ILE A 367 13.14 -0.27 9.73
C ILE A 367 12.76 -0.51 8.27
N SER A 368 11.88 0.34 7.76
CA SER A 368 11.70 0.59 6.34
C SER A 368 12.08 2.02 6.03
N PHE A 369 12.73 2.23 4.89
CA PHE A 369 13.13 3.56 4.46
C PHE A 369 12.86 3.74 2.98
N GLN A 370 12.22 4.83 2.65
CA GLN A 370 11.81 5.16 1.29
C GLN A 370 12.39 6.52 0.89
N LYS A 371 12.62 6.69 -0.41
CA LYS A 371 12.97 8.00 -0.94
C LYS A 371 11.79 8.94 -0.76
N LEU A 372 12.09 10.22 -0.51
CA LEU A 372 11.06 11.26 -0.61
C LEU A 372 10.34 11.12 -1.96
N ARG A 373 9.02 11.20 -1.93
CA ARG A 373 8.18 11.24 -3.12
C ARG A 373 7.15 12.35 -3.01
N VAL A 374 6.76 12.85 -4.14
CA VAL A 374 5.69 13.83 -4.29
C VAL A 374 4.49 13.19 -4.98
N GLU A 375 3.32 13.48 -4.49
CA GLU A 375 2.05 13.10 -5.09
C GLU A 375 1.44 14.30 -5.82
N LYS A 376 0.48 14.08 -6.69
CA LYS A 376 -0.12 15.10 -7.57
C LYS A 376 -0.55 16.36 -6.83
N PHE A 377 -1.18 16.23 -5.65
CA PHE A 377 -1.66 17.32 -4.81
C PHE A 377 -0.88 17.46 -3.49
N SER A 378 0.31 16.84 -3.40
CA SER A 378 1.15 16.98 -2.22
C SER A 378 1.72 18.40 -2.14
N PRO A 379 1.65 19.08 -0.98
CA PRO A 379 2.34 20.34 -0.77
C PRO A 379 3.85 20.28 -1.03
N PHE A 380 4.44 19.10 -0.92
CA PHE A 380 5.85 18.87 -1.27
C PHE A 380 6.15 18.98 -2.75
N LYS A 381 5.16 18.82 -3.63
CA LYS A 381 5.35 18.97 -5.07
C LYS A 381 5.77 20.41 -5.40
N GLU A 382 5.05 21.40 -4.91
CA GLU A 382 5.36 22.82 -5.10
C GLU A 382 6.75 23.17 -4.53
N ILE A 383 7.08 22.62 -3.35
CA ILE A 383 8.39 22.85 -2.73
C ILE A 383 9.52 22.27 -3.60
N VAL A 384 9.35 21.09 -4.16
CA VAL A 384 10.36 20.49 -5.06
C VAL A 384 10.47 21.29 -6.36
N GLU A 385 9.35 21.70 -6.96
CA GLU A 385 9.31 22.48 -8.20
C GLU A 385 9.95 23.87 -8.05
N SER A 386 9.80 24.49 -6.88
CA SER A 386 10.39 25.79 -6.56
C SER A 386 11.84 25.74 -6.04
N THR A 387 12.36 24.54 -5.75
CA THR A 387 13.74 24.41 -5.22
C THR A 387 14.73 24.09 -6.36
N PRO A 388 15.65 24.99 -6.70
CA PRO A 388 16.63 24.75 -7.77
C PRO A 388 17.45 23.48 -7.51
N GLY A 389 17.70 22.70 -8.57
CA GLY A 389 18.50 21.48 -8.50
C GLY A 389 17.78 20.27 -7.92
N TYR A 390 16.46 20.36 -7.70
CA TYR A 390 15.63 19.22 -7.30
C TYR A 390 14.62 18.88 -8.40
N TYR A 391 14.36 17.59 -8.55
CA TYR A 391 13.51 17.02 -9.57
C TYR A 391 12.74 15.82 -9.01
N TYR A 392 11.70 15.37 -9.73
CA TYR A 392 11.03 14.12 -9.41
C TYR A 392 10.69 13.32 -10.68
N THR A 393 10.55 12.01 -10.52
CA THR A 393 10.19 11.11 -11.61
C THR A 393 8.71 11.24 -11.97
N ARG A 394 8.36 11.22 -13.27
CA ARG A 394 6.96 11.29 -13.73
C ARG A 394 6.09 10.16 -13.12
N ILE A 395 6.59 8.93 -13.16
CA ILE A 395 5.92 7.79 -12.53
C ILE A 395 6.54 7.57 -11.16
N GLY A 396 5.69 7.56 -10.12
CA GLY A 396 6.09 7.32 -8.74
C GLY A 396 6.59 8.53 -7.97
N GLY A 397 6.70 9.72 -8.59
CA GLY A 397 7.00 10.99 -7.91
C GLY A 397 8.31 11.01 -7.10
N HIS A 398 9.24 10.08 -7.34
CA HIS A 398 10.46 9.95 -6.54
C HIS A 398 11.39 11.13 -6.73
N VAL A 399 11.69 11.84 -5.64
CA VAL A 399 12.56 13.02 -5.63
C VAL A 399 14.04 12.62 -5.76
N TYR A 400 14.78 13.41 -6.49
CA TYR A 400 16.24 13.36 -6.64
C TYR A 400 16.78 14.76 -6.88
N SER A 401 18.10 14.94 -6.80
CA SER A 401 18.73 16.25 -7.00
C SER A 401 19.98 16.13 -7.87
N ASP A 402 20.54 17.28 -8.27
CA ASP A 402 21.82 17.34 -8.98
C ASP A 402 22.94 16.70 -8.15
N LYS A 403 22.91 16.89 -6.82
CA LYS A 403 23.87 16.30 -5.89
C LYS A 403 23.65 14.81 -5.66
N TYR A 404 22.38 14.38 -5.55
CA TYR A 404 21.99 13.00 -5.28
C TYR A 404 21.04 12.48 -6.33
N GLY A 405 21.60 12.02 -7.43
CA GLY A 405 20.84 11.37 -8.49
C GLY A 405 20.30 9.99 -8.08
N PRO A 406 19.49 9.34 -8.93
CA PRO A 406 18.90 8.04 -8.62
C PRO A 406 19.91 6.93 -8.28
N LYS A 407 21.14 7.00 -8.83
CA LYS A 407 22.21 6.02 -8.55
C LYS A 407 22.80 6.22 -7.16
N GLU A 408 23.08 7.47 -6.79
CA GLU A 408 23.62 7.87 -5.50
C GLU A 408 22.63 7.53 -4.38
N LEU A 409 21.37 7.90 -4.53
CA LEU A 409 20.31 7.55 -3.58
C LEU A 409 20.15 6.03 -3.44
N LYS A 410 20.34 5.26 -4.52
CA LYS A 410 20.34 3.80 -4.43
C LYS A 410 21.56 3.25 -3.67
N ARG A 411 22.75 3.86 -3.84
CA ARG A 411 23.96 3.51 -3.09
C ARG A 411 23.74 3.76 -1.59
N ILE A 412 23.29 4.96 -1.23
CA ILE A 412 22.99 5.35 0.16
C ILE A 412 21.96 4.39 0.77
N ARG A 413 20.86 4.10 0.07
CA ARG A 413 19.86 3.13 0.52
C ARG A 413 20.47 1.76 0.86
N ASN A 414 21.36 1.27 0.00
CA ASN A 414 21.97 -0.04 0.22
C ASN A 414 22.93 -0.01 1.42
N GLN A 415 23.57 1.13 1.68
CA GLN A 415 24.42 1.33 2.85
C GLN A 415 23.61 1.37 4.13
N ILE A 416 22.53 2.20 4.20
CA ILE A 416 21.58 2.23 5.32
C ILE A 416 21.10 0.81 5.66
N ARG A 417 20.69 0.04 4.62
CA ARG A 417 20.22 -1.33 4.80
C ARG A 417 21.28 -2.24 5.40
N ARG A 418 22.51 -2.18 4.90
CA ARG A 418 23.62 -3.04 5.36
C ARG A 418 24.03 -2.72 6.79
N GLU A 419 24.04 -1.43 7.15
CA GLU A 419 24.44 -0.99 8.49
C GLU A 419 23.40 -1.36 9.55
N PHE A 420 22.10 -1.18 9.24
CA PHE A 420 21.04 -1.55 10.17
C PHE A 420 20.88 -3.08 10.28
N TYR A 421 20.73 -3.77 9.15
CA TYR A 421 20.49 -5.22 9.11
C TYR A 421 21.80 -6.03 9.16
N ASN A 422 22.64 -5.73 10.14
CA ASN A 422 23.83 -6.52 10.46
C ASN A 422 23.45 -7.85 11.18
N PRO A 423 24.36 -8.84 11.27
CA PRO A 423 24.05 -10.15 11.88
C PRO A 423 23.48 -10.07 13.29
N ARG A 424 23.99 -9.15 14.14
CA ARG A 424 23.48 -8.95 15.51
C ARG A 424 22.04 -8.50 15.52
N GLN A 425 21.68 -7.54 14.65
CA GLN A 425 20.32 -7.03 14.54
C GLN A 425 19.36 -8.11 13.99
N LEU A 426 19.81 -8.91 13.02
CA LEU A 426 19.00 -10.01 12.48
C LEU A 426 18.69 -11.07 13.55
N LEU A 427 19.67 -11.40 14.42
CA LEU A 427 19.44 -12.30 15.54
C LEU A 427 18.45 -11.71 16.56
N ARG A 428 18.54 -10.41 16.87
CA ARG A 428 17.58 -9.72 17.75
C ARG A 428 16.15 -9.77 17.17
N ILE A 429 16.00 -9.49 15.86
CA ILE A 429 14.73 -9.58 15.15
C ILE A 429 14.15 -10.99 15.30
N ALA A 430 14.92 -12.02 14.99
CA ALA A 430 14.50 -13.41 15.05
C ALA A 430 14.07 -13.83 16.48
N ALA A 431 14.88 -13.48 17.47
CA ALA A 431 14.58 -13.77 18.88
C ALA A 431 13.29 -13.09 19.35
N LYS A 432 13.09 -11.80 19.02
CA LYS A 432 11.91 -11.06 19.41
C LYS A 432 10.66 -11.53 18.67
N ALA A 433 10.75 -11.76 17.36
CA ALA A 433 9.63 -12.30 16.58
C ALA A 433 9.17 -13.68 17.10
N ARG A 434 10.13 -14.54 17.49
CA ARG A 434 9.83 -15.83 18.11
C ARG A 434 9.17 -15.66 19.48
N ARG A 435 9.68 -14.78 20.34
CA ARG A 435 9.11 -14.52 21.67
C ARG A 435 7.68 -14.03 21.57
N LEU A 436 7.37 -13.17 20.61
CA LEU A 436 6.03 -12.65 20.36
C LEU A 436 5.11 -13.65 19.66
N GLY A 437 5.60 -14.82 19.24
CA GLY A 437 4.84 -15.81 18.50
C GLY A 437 4.49 -15.39 17.07
N LEU A 438 5.22 -14.44 16.50
CA LEU A 438 5.07 -14.00 15.10
C LEU A 438 5.77 -14.96 14.13
N VAL A 439 6.74 -15.72 14.63
CA VAL A 439 7.48 -16.74 13.90
C VAL A 439 7.64 -17.94 14.83
N THR A 440 7.30 -19.14 14.37
CA THR A 440 7.48 -20.38 15.11
C THR A 440 8.87 -20.97 14.85
N GLY A 441 9.33 -21.87 15.74
CA GLY A 441 10.56 -22.63 15.49
C GLY A 441 10.51 -23.44 14.19
N TRP A 442 9.32 -23.94 13.85
CA TRP A 442 9.07 -24.65 12.60
C TRP A 442 9.15 -23.76 11.35
N ASP A 443 8.79 -22.48 11.47
CA ASP A 443 8.96 -21.53 10.35
C ASP A 443 10.44 -21.31 10.04
N VAL A 444 11.29 -21.24 11.09
CA VAL A 444 12.74 -21.11 10.93
C VAL A 444 13.34 -22.37 10.28
N ILE A 445 13.04 -23.54 10.83
CA ILE A 445 13.50 -24.83 10.28
C ILE A 445 12.98 -25.01 8.86
N GLY A 446 11.69 -24.80 8.67
CA GLY A 446 11.03 -24.93 7.36
C GLY A 446 11.62 -23.96 6.31
N SER A 447 12.00 -22.72 6.72
CA SER A 447 12.66 -21.76 5.84
C SER A 447 14.07 -22.23 5.45
N LEU A 448 14.83 -22.81 6.37
CA LEU A 448 16.14 -23.38 6.09
C LEU A 448 16.06 -24.56 5.13
N VAL A 449 15.13 -25.51 5.37
CA VAL A 449 14.88 -26.67 4.50
C VAL A 449 14.42 -26.23 3.10
N LYS A 450 13.62 -25.17 3.01
CA LYS A 450 13.12 -24.64 1.73
C LYS A 450 14.08 -23.68 1.03
N LEU A 451 15.18 -23.30 1.65
CA LEU A 451 16.18 -22.39 1.08
C LEU A 451 16.66 -22.84 -0.32
N PRO A 452 16.95 -24.13 -0.57
CA PRO A 452 17.34 -24.61 -1.91
C PRO A 452 16.28 -24.36 -2.98
N LEU A 453 14.99 -24.35 -2.62
CA LEU A 453 13.89 -24.06 -3.56
C LEU A 453 13.77 -22.56 -3.91
N VAL A 454 14.20 -21.70 -3.01
CA VAL A 454 14.18 -20.23 -3.17
C VAL A 454 15.44 -19.72 -3.90
N LEU A 455 16.59 -20.36 -3.67
CA LEU A 455 17.89 -19.98 -4.25
C LEU A 455 17.89 -19.82 -5.77
N PRO A 456 17.30 -20.73 -6.59
CA PRO A 456 17.29 -20.57 -8.04
C PRO A 456 16.55 -19.31 -8.48
N GLY A 457 15.46 -18.94 -7.81
CA GLY A 457 14.72 -17.70 -8.05
C GLY A 457 15.57 -16.46 -7.73
N MET A 458 16.27 -16.48 -6.60
CA MET A 458 17.18 -15.40 -6.19
C MET A 458 18.33 -15.24 -7.20
N LEU A 459 18.93 -16.33 -7.65
CA LEU A 459 20.03 -16.33 -8.63
C LEU A 459 19.57 -15.84 -10.00
N ARG A 460 18.42 -16.31 -10.52
CA ARG A 460 17.86 -15.80 -11.79
C ARG A 460 17.60 -14.30 -11.73
N ASN A 461 17.08 -13.80 -10.63
CA ASN A 461 16.82 -12.37 -10.45
C ASN A 461 18.13 -11.55 -10.41
N SER A 462 19.18 -12.08 -9.79
CA SER A 462 20.51 -11.45 -9.74
C SER A 462 21.19 -11.45 -11.11
N MET A 463 21.11 -12.55 -11.86
CA MET A 463 21.68 -12.69 -13.22
C MET A 463 20.89 -11.89 -14.26
N GLY A 464 19.57 -11.88 -14.17
CA GLY A 464 18.71 -11.05 -15.04
C GLY A 464 19.01 -9.55 -14.89
N LYS A 465 19.29 -9.10 -13.67
CA LYS A 465 19.74 -7.72 -13.41
C LYS A 465 21.14 -7.44 -13.98
N LYS A 466 22.05 -8.40 -13.95
CA LYS A 466 23.39 -8.27 -14.58
C LYS A 466 23.30 -8.21 -16.11
N ARG A 467 22.52 -9.10 -16.75
CA ARG A 467 22.31 -9.10 -18.22
C ARG A 467 21.63 -7.84 -18.72
N ARG A 468 20.65 -7.30 -17.97
CA ARG A 468 19.99 -6.04 -18.31
C ARG A 468 20.96 -4.84 -18.21
N LYS A 469 21.87 -4.88 -17.23
CA LYS A 469 22.93 -3.87 -17.07
C LYS A 469 23.94 -3.89 -18.21
N GLN A 470 24.31 -5.06 -18.71
CA GLN A 470 25.22 -5.22 -19.85
C GLN A 470 24.57 -4.79 -21.18
N ARG A 471 23.27 -5.07 -21.38
CA ARG A 471 22.52 -4.60 -22.57
C ARG A 471 22.33 -3.07 -22.63
N THR A 472 22.22 -2.41 -21.47
CA THR A 472 22.12 -0.95 -21.40
C THR A 472 23.47 -0.24 -21.53
N GLN A 473 24.58 -0.91 -21.21
CA GLN A 473 25.94 -0.36 -21.41
C GLN A 473 26.45 -0.48 -22.87
N GLY A 474 25.86 -1.34 -23.68
CA GLY A 474 26.22 -1.55 -25.09
C GLY A 474 25.39 -0.77 -26.12
N ARG A 475 24.43 0.07 -25.70
CA ARG A 475 23.73 1.00 -26.59
C ARG A 475 24.25 2.41 -26.37
N PRO A 476 24.67 3.13 -27.46
CA PRO A 476 24.92 4.56 -27.33
C PRO A 476 23.65 5.23 -26.84
N PRO A 477 23.75 6.33 -26.06
CA PRO A 477 22.58 7.02 -25.52
C PRO A 477 21.72 7.48 -26.72
N SER A 478 20.59 6.80 -26.90
CA SER A 478 19.56 7.34 -27.79
C SER A 478 19.12 8.67 -27.16
N ARG A 479 19.31 9.76 -27.88
CA ARG A 479 18.72 11.06 -27.60
C ARG A 479 17.19 10.94 -27.75
N SER A 480 16.53 10.32 -26.80
CA SER A 480 15.09 10.30 -26.67
C SER A 480 14.74 10.69 -25.24
N GLY A 481 14.56 11.99 -25.02
CA GLY A 481 13.51 12.57 -24.25
C GLY A 481 13.34 12.12 -22.79
N GLU A 482 14.35 12.27 -21.91
CA GLU A 482 14.05 12.78 -20.56
C GLU A 482 13.85 14.29 -20.72
N ALA A 483 12.63 14.66 -21.09
CA ALA A 483 12.25 16.06 -21.15
C ALA A 483 12.40 16.64 -19.74
N LYS A 484 13.40 17.48 -19.56
CA LYS A 484 13.40 18.50 -18.50
C LYS A 484 12.14 19.32 -18.75
N GLN A 485 11.07 19.05 -18.04
CA GLN A 485 9.94 19.95 -17.98
C GLN A 485 10.37 21.15 -17.13
N ALA A 486 10.93 22.14 -17.80
CA ALA A 486 10.89 23.51 -17.31
C ALA A 486 9.40 23.92 -17.35
N ALA A 487 8.90 24.48 -16.26
CA ALA A 487 7.55 25.02 -16.19
C ALA A 487 7.30 25.98 -17.35
N PRO A 488 6.14 25.91 -18.05
CA PRO A 488 5.76 26.94 -18.98
C PRO A 488 5.50 28.22 -18.21
N ALA A 489 6.15 29.30 -18.64
CA ALA A 489 5.86 30.63 -18.19
C ALA A 489 4.36 30.94 -18.43
N VAL A 490 3.64 31.24 -17.38
CA VAL A 490 2.27 31.72 -17.46
C VAL A 490 2.36 33.12 -18.07
N GLN A 491 2.00 33.24 -19.36
CA GLN A 491 1.66 34.53 -19.93
C GLN A 491 0.27 34.93 -19.41
N ASN A 492 0.25 35.96 -18.59
CA ASN A 492 -0.97 36.71 -18.26
C ASN A 492 -1.50 37.38 -19.53
N THR A 493 -2.69 37.02 -19.94
CA THR A 493 -3.69 37.91 -20.56
C THR A 493 -5.07 37.40 -20.10
#